data_3da77f2fc21932600595f66723ea1d9e
#
_entry.id   3da77f2fc21932600595f66723ea1d9e
#
_cell.length_a   1.000
_cell.length_b   1.000
_cell.length_c   1.000
_cell.angle_alpha   90.00
_cell.angle_beta   90.00
_cell.angle_gamma   90.00
#
_symmetry.space_group_name_H-M   'P 1'
#
loop_
_entity.id
_entity.type
_entity.pdbx_description
1 polymer ?
#
loop_
_entity_poly.entity_id
_entity_poly.type
_entity_poly.pdbx_seq_one_letter_code
_entity_poly.pdbx_strand_id
1 'polypeptide(L)'
;MANVTIKKGDKSFLGKEVTVEIDRPVGTHHPKHPDIVYPINYGFVPGLIAGDEEEQDVYILGIDKPLTNVVVTIVAVIERLNDNEDKWIGVPNELVGTPICYECNINKIIDFQEQFYKHTCDAIYEKTCGAVMYTELNGERLYLLIKNESGHIGFPKGHVEYGENELQTVVR
;
A
#
# COMPACT_ATOMS: atom_id res chain seq x y z
N MET A 1 -29.02 1.78 -6.83
CA MET A 1 -28.38 0.46 -6.75
C MET A 1 -28.46 0.00 -5.33
N ALA A 2 -28.52 -1.30 -5.03
CA ALA A 2 -28.51 -1.76 -3.63
C ALA A 2 -27.11 -1.54 -3.04
N ASN A 3 -27.04 -0.96 -1.85
CA ASN A 3 -25.78 -0.79 -1.13
C ASN A 3 -25.21 -2.17 -0.77
N VAL A 4 -23.92 -2.33 -0.97
CA VAL A 4 -23.16 -3.53 -0.57
C VAL A 4 -22.36 -3.16 0.67
N THR A 5 -22.52 -3.91 1.76
CA THR A 5 -21.75 -3.68 2.98
C THR A 5 -20.54 -4.61 3.02
N ILE A 6 -19.37 -4.06 3.29
CA ILE A 6 -18.12 -4.79 3.50
C ILE A 6 -17.76 -4.78 4.98
N LYS A 7 -16.99 -5.80 5.39
CA LYS A 7 -16.49 -5.89 6.77
C LYS A 7 -15.13 -5.22 6.87
N LYS A 8 -14.80 -4.76 8.07
CA LYS A 8 -13.44 -4.32 8.39
C LYS A 8 -12.43 -5.42 8.06
N GLY A 9 -11.29 -5.04 7.48
CA GLY A 9 -10.25 -5.97 7.03
C GLY A 9 -10.61 -6.79 5.80
N ASP A 10 -11.67 -6.43 5.06
CA ASP A 10 -12.06 -7.14 3.85
C ASP A 10 -11.06 -6.90 2.71
N LYS A 11 -10.35 -7.95 2.32
CA LYS A 11 -9.35 -7.96 1.25
C LYS A 11 -9.89 -8.51 -0.07
N SER A 12 -11.19 -8.80 -0.15
CA SER A 12 -11.79 -9.42 -1.34
C SER A 12 -11.77 -8.52 -2.59
N PHE A 13 -11.53 -7.23 -2.39
CA PHE A 13 -11.40 -6.25 -3.47
C PHE A 13 -9.97 -6.05 -3.98
N LEU A 14 -8.97 -6.64 -3.34
CA LEU A 14 -7.59 -6.61 -3.87
C LEU A 14 -7.55 -7.19 -5.29
N GLY A 15 -6.95 -6.43 -6.21
CA GLY A 15 -6.86 -6.76 -7.63
C GLY A 15 -8.13 -6.50 -8.44
N LYS A 16 -9.20 -5.94 -7.85
CA LYS A 16 -10.42 -5.61 -8.56
C LYS A 16 -10.48 -4.14 -8.94
N GLU A 17 -11.14 -3.87 -10.07
CA GLU A 17 -11.43 -2.51 -10.51
C GLU A 17 -12.68 -1.97 -9.80
N VAL A 18 -12.60 -0.70 -9.41
CA VAL A 18 -13.72 0.07 -8.86
C VAL A 18 -13.75 1.46 -9.47
N THR A 19 -14.94 2.07 -9.52
CA THR A 19 -15.08 3.50 -9.82
C THR A 19 -15.09 4.28 -8.51
N VAL A 20 -14.24 5.30 -8.41
CA VAL A 20 -14.11 6.17 -7.24
C VAL A 20 -14.61 7.56 -7.60
N GLU A 21 -15.51 8.12 -6.80
CA GLU A 21 -15.86 9.54 -6.80
C GLU A 21 -14.87 10.29 -5.91
N ILE A 22 -14.29 11.40 -6.44
CA ILE A 22 -13.27 12.17 -5.74
C ILE A 22 -13.94 13.35 -5.04
N ASP A 23 -13.91 13.35 -3.72
CA ASP A 23 -14.42 14.44 -2.89
C ASP A 23 -13.31 15.30 -2.28
N ARG A 24 -12.06 14.82 -2.31
CA ARG A 24 -10.85 15.52 -1.90
C ARG A 24 -9.81 15.47 -3.04
N PRO A 25 -9.91 16.30 -4.04
CA PRO A 25 -8.90 16.41 -5.08
C PRO A 25 -7.53 16.79 -4.53
N VAL A 26 -6.46 16.35 -5.20
CA VAL A 26 -5.09 16.76 -4.87
C VAL A 26 -4.98 18.29 -4.73
N GLY A 27 -4.29 18.75 -3.69
CA GLY A 27 -4.11 20.18 -3.36
C GLY A 27 -5.24 20.79 -2.54
N THR A 28 -6.30 20.07 -2.20
CA THR A 28 -7.36 20.57 -1.31
C THR A 28 -6.98 20.41 0.17
N HIS A 29 -7.56 21.24 1.03
CA HIS A 29 -7.36 21.19 2.47
C HIS A 29 -8.36 20.26 3.15
N HIS A 30 -7.93 19.59 4.21
CA HIS A 30 -8.81 18.77 5.02
C HIS A 30 -9.88 19.63 5.72
N PRO A 31 -11.19 19.27 5.66
CA PRO A 31 -12.27 20.15 6.13
C PRO A 31 -12.22 20.46 7.62
N LYS A 32 -11.71 19.56 8.45
CA LYS A 32 -11.58 19.72 9.91
C LYS A 32 -10.15 20.11 10.35
N HIS A 33 -9.16 19.94 9.49
CA HIS A 33 -7.73 20.18 9.77
C HIS A 33 -7.09 20.94 8.61
N PRO A 34 -7.30 22.26 8.51
CA PRO A 34 -6.87 23.08 7.36
C PRO A 34 -5.36 23.06 7.09
N ASP A 35 -4.55 22.70 8.08
CA ASP A 35 -3.10 22.55 7.94
C ASP A 35 -2.71 21.30 7.13
N ILE A 36 -3.64 20.35 6.96
CA ILE A 36 -3.44 19.14 6.16
C ILE A 36 -3.92 19.40 4.73
N VAL A 37 -2.98 19.35 3.79
CA VAL A 37 -3.25 19.41 2.35
C VAL A 37 -3.15 18.00 1.78
N TYR A 38 -4.15 17.58 1.00
CA TYR A 38 -4.11 16.28 0.32
C TYR A 38 -3.06 16.29 -0.79
N PRO A 39 -1.97 15.51 -0.65
CA PRO A 39 -0.93 15.42 -1.69
C PRO A 39 -1.34 14.52 -2.85
N ILE A 40 -2.45 13.81 -2.71
CA ILE A 40 -3.01 12.86 -3.68
C ILE A 40 -4.53 13.02 -3.75
N ASN A 41 -5.16 12.53 -4.80
CA ASN A 41 -6.62 12.46 -4.87
C ASN A 41 -7.15 11.46 -3.85
N TYR A 42 -8.28 11.78 -3.23
CA TYR A 42 -8.96 10.96 -2.26
C TYR A 42 -10.47 11.02 -2.51
N GLY A 43 -11.14 9.91 -2.32
CA GLY A 43 -12.57 9.79 -2.57
C GLY A 43 -13.11 8.49 -2.03
N PHE A 44 -14.27 8.08 -2.54
CA PHE A 44 -14.99 6.91 -2.05
C PHE A 44 -15.59 6.08 -3.21
N VAL A 45 -15.95 4.84 -2.93
CA VAL A 45 -16.64 3.94 -3.87
C VAL A 45 -18.15 4.06 -3.66
N PRO A 46 -18.92 4.65 -4.61
CA PRO A 46 -20.35 4.85 -4.44
C PRO A 46 -21.13 3.56 -4.21
N GLY A 47 -21.95 3.54 -3.14
CA GLY A 47 -22.81 2.41 -2.80
C GLY A 47 -22.09 1.22 -2.15
N LEU A 48 -20.80 1.33 -1.83
CA LEU A 48 -20.05 0.33 -1.10
C LEU A 48 -19.83 0.82 0.35
N ILE A 49 -20.58 0.26 1.29
CA ILE A 49 -20.60 0.74 2.68
C ILE A 49 -19.54 0.03 3.53
N ALA A 50 -18.69 0.79 4.16
CA ALA A 50 -17.62 0.33 5.06
C ALA A 50 -18.14 0.07 6.50
N GLY A 51 -17.22 -0.29 7.40
CA GLY A 51 -17.54 -0.66 8.77
C GLY A 51 -18.03 0.48 9.68
N ASP A 52 -17.82 1.73 9.28
CA ASP A 52 -18.28 2.96 9.94
C ASP A 52 -19.64 3.46 9.43
N GLU A 53 -20.32 2.69 8.57
CA GLU A 53 -21.61 2.99 7.93
C GLU A 53 -21.53 4.09 6.84
N GLU A 54 -20.31 4.56 6.50
CA GLU A 54 -20.05 5.47 5.39
C GLU A 54 -19.54 4.71 4.15
N GLU A 55 -19.44 5.37 3.01
CA GLU A 55 -18.93 4.77 1.78
C GLU A 55 -17.40 4.54 1.88
N GLN A 56 -16.94 3.41 1.30
CA GLN A 56 -15.53 2.97 1.41
C GLN A 56 -14.57 3.97 0.78
N ASP A 57 -13.69 4.51 1.59
CA ASP A 57 -12.69 5.50 1.22
C ASP A 57 -11.48 4.91 0.46
N VAL A 58 -10.97 5.67 -0.51
CA VAL A 58 -9.87 5.26 -1.39
C VAL A 58 -8.88 6.40 -1.61
N TYR A 59 -7.60 6.15 -1.34
CA TYR A 59 -6.49 6.98 -1.80
C TYR A 59 -6.13 6.61 -3.24
N ILE A 60 -5.99 7.61 -4.13
CA ILE A 60 -5.64 7.39 -5.53
C ILE A 60 -4.19 7.78 -5.76
N LEU A 61 -3.35 6.80 -6.07
CA LEU A 61 -1.93 7.03 -6.36
C LEU A 61 -1.67 7.13 -7.86
N GLY A 62 -0.62 7.89 -8.23
CA GLY A 62 -0.13 7.98 -9.61
C GLY A 62 -0.82 9.00 -10.50
N ILE A 63 -1.71 9.84 -9.95
CA ILE A 63 -2.36 10.93 -10.68
C ILE A 63 -2.19 12.24 -9.92
N ASP A 64 -1.33 13.12 -10.43
CA ASP A 64 -0.92 14.37 -9.79
C ASP A 64 -1.81 15.59 -10.15
N LYS A 65 -2.92 15.35 -10.83
CA LYS A 65 -3.90 16.40 -11.20
C LYS A 65 -5.24 16.16 -10.51
N PRO A 66 -5.99 17.22 -10.16
CA PRO A 66 -7.32 17.10 -9.58
C PRO A 66 -8.26 16.28 -10.48
N LEU A 67 -9.03 15.39 -9.87
CA LEU A 67 -10.03 14.55 -10.52
C LEU A 67 -11.41 14.79 -9.93
N THR A 68 -12.47 14.35 -10.64
CA THR A 68 -13.84 14.25 -10.13
C THR A 68 -14.26 12.79 -9.93
N ASN A 69 -13.78 11.90 -10.79
CA ASN A 69 -13.97 10.46 -10.68
C ASN A 69 -12.84 9.74 -11.45
N VAL A 70 -12.62 8.47 -11.13
CA VAL A 70 -11.61 7.63 -11.79
C VAL A 70 -11.94 6.15 -11.61
N VAL A 71 -11.58 5.33 -12.60
CA VAL A 71 -11.55 3.86 -12.46
C VAL A 71 -10.14 3.44 -12.06
N VAL A 72 -10.04 2.66 -10.99
CA VAL A 72 -8.77 2.18 -10.44
C VAL A 72 -8.82 0.71 -10.07
N THR A 73 -7.68 0.06 -10.07
CA THR A 73 -7.50 -1.26 -9.44
C THR A 73 -7.07 -1.07 -7.98
N ILE A 74 -7.74 -1.75 -7.05
CA ILE A 74 -7.36 -1.74 -5.63
C ILE A 74 -6.11 -2.60 -5.44
N VAL A 75 -5.03 -2.00 -4.99
CA VAL A 75 -3.72 -2.65 -4.84
C VAL A 75 -3.30 -2.87 -3.38
N ALA A 76 -3.94 -2.18 -2.43
CA ALA A 76 -3.72 -2.40 -1.00
C ALA A 76 -4.95 -2.03 -0.18
N VAL A 77 -5.01 -2.61 1.03
CA VAL A 77 -5.94 -2.27 2.12
C VAL A 77 -5.13 -1.80 3.31
N ILE A 78 -5.46 -0.61 3.82
CA ILE A 78 -4.92 -0.07 5.06
C ILE A 78 -5.94 -0.36 6.16
N GLU A 79 -5.65 -1.30 7.03
CA GLU A 79 -6.49 -1.61 8.18
C GLU A 79 -6.07 -0.75 9.37
N ARG A 80 -6.94 0.19 9.79
CA ARG A 80 -6.73 1.03 10.97
C ARG A 80 -7.12 0.27 12.23
N LEU A 81 -6.14 -0.13 13.04
CA LEU A 81 -6.33 -0.99 14.21
C LEU A 81 -7.05 -0.30 15.37
N ASN A 82 -7.06 1.02 15.40
CA ASN A 82 -7.69 1.86 16.44
C ASN A 82 -8.84 2.72 15.89
N ASP A 83 -9.40 2.36 14.74
CA ASP A 83 -10.55 2.99 14.11
C ASP A 83 -11.50 1.91 13.54
N ASN A 84 -12.74 2.25 13.22
CA ASN A 84 -13.69 1.35 12.56
C ASN A 84 -13.61 1.40 11.03
N GLU A 85 -12.80 2.29 10.51
CA GLU A 85 -12.65 2.60 9.11
C GLU A 85 -11.34 2.04 8.57
N ASP A 86 -11.40 1.37 7.42
CA ASP A 86 -10.24 0.98 6.64
C ASP A 86 -10.11 1.91 5.44
N LYS A 87 -8.90 2.07 4.92
CA LYS A 87 -8.65 2.84 3.69
C LYS A 87 -8.15 1.93 2.59
N TRP A 88 -8.62 2.15 1.39
CA TRP A 88 -8.12 1.42 0.23
C TRP A 88 -7.14 2.25 -0.57
N ILE A 89 -6.28 1.57 -1.30
CA ILE A 89 -5.32 2.18 -2.22
C ILE A 89 -5.69 1.74 -3.63
N GLY A 90 -6.01 2.72 -4.47
CA GLY A 90 -6.30 2.52 -5.88
C GLY A 90 -5.25 3.14 -6.78
N VAL A 91 -4.92 2.45 -7.87
CA VAL A 91 -4.05 2.95 -8.94
C VAL A 91 -4.70 2.76 -10.31
N PRO A 92 -4.45 3.63 -11.30
CA PRO A 92 -4.81 3.38 -12.69
C PRO A 92 -4.23 2.05 -13.18
N ASN A 93 -4.96 1.34 -14.06
CA ASN A 93 -4.57 0.00 -14.51
C ASN A 93 -3.17 -0.08 -15.10
N GLU A 94 -2.73 0.97 -15.79
CA GLU A 94 -1.38 1.07 -16.38
C GLU A 94 -0.26 1.14 -15.35
N LEU A 95 -0.58 1.45 -14.09
CA LEU A 95 0.38 1.51 -12.98
C LEU A 95 0.38 0.27 -12.09
N VAL A 96 -0.53 -0.67 -12.32
CA VAL A 96 -0.59 -1.93 -11.55
C VAL A 96 0.72 -2.71 -11.72
N GLY A 97 1.33 -3.12 -10.60
CA GLY A 97 2.61 -3.84 -10.56
C GLY A 97 3.86 -2.96 -10.71
N THR A 98 3.70 -1.64 -10.89
CA THR A 98 4.83 -0.70 -10.86
C THR A 98 5.26 -0.40 -9.42
N PRO A 99 6.43 0.23 -9.19
CA PRO A 99 6.93 0.52 -7.85
C PRO A 99 5.98 1.33 -6.96
N ILE A 100 5.05 2.11 -7.51
CA ILE A 100 4.07 2.86 -6.72
C ILE A 100 3.14 1.94 -5.92
N CYS A 101 2.96 0.69 -6.37
CA CYS A 101 2.12 -0.32 -5.72
C CYS A 101 2.84 -1.08 -4.60
N TYR A 102 4.13 -0.87 -4.38
CA TYR A 102 4.87 -1.57 -3.33
C TYR A 102 4.49 -1.03 -1.95
N GLU A 103 4.26 -1.92 -1.00
CA GLU A 103 3.86 -1.58 0.38
C GLU A 103 4.70 -0.45 0.99
N CYS A 104 6.03 -0.53 0.89
CA CYS A 104 6.93 0.48 1.44
C CYS A 104 6.78 1.88 0.80
N ASN A 105 6.36 1.96 -0.46
CA ASN A 105 6.08 3.22 -1.14
C ASN A 105 4.68 3.74 -0.82
N ILE A 106 3.68 2.86 -0.76
CA ILE A 106 2.31 3.19 -0.34
C ILE A 106 2.35 3.84 1.05
N ASN A 107 2.93 3.17 2.04
CA ASN A 107 3.02 3.67 3.42
C ASN A 107 3.65 5.07 3.48
N LYS A 108 4.73 5.31 2.70
CA LYS A 108 5.38 6.61 2.65
C LYS A 108 4.47 7.72 2.07
N ILE A 109 3.66 7.38 1.04
CA ILE A 109 2.81 8.37 0.37
C ILE A 109 1.62 8.75 1.25
N ILE A 110 1.01 7.79 1.95
CA ILE A 110 -0.18 8.01 2.79
C ILE A 110 0.14 8.53 4.19
N ASP A 111 1.41 8.58 4.59
CA ASP A 111 1.86 8.97 5.95
C ASP A 111 1.32 10.35 6.39
N PHE A 112 1.02 11.25 5.43
CA PHE A 112 0.43 12.56 5.73
C PHE A 112 -0.85 12.49 6.58
N GLN A 113 -1.63 11.41 6.49
CA GLN A 113 -2.85 11.16 7.23
C GLN A 113 -2.74 9.92 8.13
N GLU A 114 -2.15 8.83 7.65
CA GLU A 114 -2.13 7.57 8.38
C GLU A 114 -1.17 7.57 9.59
N GLN A 115 -0.23 8.53 9.68
CA GLN A 115 0.62 8.72 10.88
C GLN A 115 -0.16 8.91 12.18
N PHE A 116 -1.44 9.32 12.11
CA PHE A 116 -2.31 9.51 13.28
C PHE A 116 -3.00 8.22 13.74
N TYR A 117 -2.87 7.13 13.00
CA TYR A 117 -3.53 5.86 13.24
C TYR A 117 -2.52 4.73 13.42
N LYS A 118 -2.86 3.76 14.28
CA LYS A 118 -2.19 2.46 14.24
C LYS A 118 -2.78 1.68 13.09
N HIS A 119 -1.97 1.28 12.14
CA HIS A 119 -2.45 0.59 10.95
C HIS A 119 -1.50 -0.50 10.46
N THR A 120 -2.04 -1.40 9.64
CA THR A 120 -1.28 -2.34 8.80
C THR A 120 -1.61 -2.06 7.34
N CYS A 121 -0.68 -2.38 6.44
CA CYS A 121 -0.86 -2.27 5.00
C CYS A 121 -0.77 -3.67 4.39
N ASP A 122 -1.87 -4.15 3.83
CA ASP A 122 -1.91 -5.41 3.08
C ASP A 122 -1.89 -5.09 1.58
N ALA A 123 -0.70 -5.08 0.99
CA ALA A 123 -0.50 -4.79 -0.42
C ALA A 123 -0.32 -6.07 -1.26
N ILE A 124 -0.76 -6.03 -2.52
CA ILE A 124 -0.54 -7.13 -3.48
C ILE A 124 0.95 -7.26 -3.82
N TYR A 125 1.69 -6.14 -3.79
CA TYR A 125 3.07 -6.06 -4.22
C TYR A 125 4.00 -5.67 -3.08
N GLU A 126 5.05 -6.46 -2.89
CA GLU A 126 6.10 -6.23 -1.91
C GLU A 126 7.44 -6.13 -2.61
N LYS A 127 8.34 -5.30 -2.08
CA LYS A 127 9.71 -5.20 -2.53
C LYS A 127 10.61 -6.03 -1.63
N THR A 128 11.41 -6.91 -2.24
CA THR A 128 12.39 -7.73 -1.54
C THR A 128 13.79 -7.35 -1.99
N CYS A 129 14.71 -7.16 -1.03
CA CYS A 129 16.13 -6.93 -1.28
C CYS A 129 16.97 -8.01 -0.60
N GLY A 130 18.11 -8.34 -1.18
CA GLY A 130 19.02 -9.35 -0.63
C GLY A 130 20.45 -9.15 -1.10
N ALA A 131 21.37 -9.91 -0.50
CA ALA A 131 22.78 -9.90 -0.86
C ALA A 131 23.25 -11.27 -1.29
N VAL A 132 24.15 -11.29 -2.30
CA VAL A 132 24.94 -12.46 -2.64
C VAL A 132 26.25 -12.37 -1.86
N MET A 133 26.33 -13.07 -0.72
CA MET A 133 27.53 -13.11 0.10
C MET A 133 28.38 -14.33 -0.27
N TYR A 134 29.69 -14.13 -0.36
CA TYR A 134 30.64 -15.21 -0.64
C TYR A 134 31.94 -15.05 0.14
N THR A 135 32.66 -16.15 0.27
CA THR A 135 34.04 -16.18 0.74
C THR A 135 34.90 -16.99 -0.23
N GLU A 136 36.20 -16.82 -0.19
CA GLU A 136 37.15 -17.63 -0.93
C GLU A 136 37.94 -18.54 0.03
N LEU A 137 37.91 -19.83 -0.23
CA LEU A 137 38.65 -20.83 0.54
C LEU A 137 39.38 -21.77 -0.41
N ASN A 138 40.70 -21.90 -0.26
CA ASN A 138 41.55 -22.75 -1.11
C ASN A 138 41.40 -22.52 -2.61
N GLY A 139 41.14 -21.26 -3.02
CA GLY A 139 40.92 -20.90 -4.42
C GLY A 139 39.51 -21.18 -4.97
N GLU A 140 38.63 -21.66 -4.15
CA GLU A 140 37.21 -21.86 -4.48
C GLU A 140 36.33 -20.78 -3.86
N ARG A 141 35.29 -20.33 -4.57
CA ARG A 141 34.31 -19.36 -4.10
C ARG A 141 33.11 -20.09 -3.52
N LEU A 142 32.84 -19.84 -2.23
CA LEU A 142 31.74 -20.42 -1.47
C LEU A 142 30.69 -19.34 -1.22
N TYR A 143 29.42 -19.64 -1.53
CA TYR A 143 28.28 -18.73 -1.36
C TYR A 143 27.49 -19.07 -0.11
N LEU A 144 27.06 -18.00 0.64
CA LEU A 144 26.15 -18.17 1.75
C LEU A 144 24.73 -18.41 1.23
N LEU A 145 24.13 -19.50 1.64
CA LEU A 145 22.71 -19.78 1.43
C LEU A 145 22.03 -20.01 2.78
N ILE A 146 20.79 -19.57 2.87
CA ILE A 146 19.93 -19.82 4.04
C ILE A 146 18.85 -20.83 3.68
N LYS A 147 18.46 -21.67 4.65
CA LYS A 147 17.33 -22.57 4.54
C LYS A 147 16.25 -22.10 5.49
N ASN A 148 15.05 -21.81 4.97
CA ASN A 148 13.92 -21.42 5.80
C ASN A 148 13.23 -22.64 6.43
N GLU A 149 12.25 -22.39 7.32
CA GLU A 149 11.50 -23.43 8.04
C GLU A 149 10.75 -24.39 7.09
N SER A 150 10.27 -23.90 5.94
CA SER A 150 9.60 -24.72 4.91
C SER A 150 10.58 -25.56 4.08
N GLY A 151 11.90 -25.44 4.33
CA GLY A 151 12.94 -26.20 3.64
C GLY A 151 13.45 -25.55 2.34
N HIS A 152 12.94 -24.38 1.96
CA HIS A 152 13.42 -23.66 0.78
C HIS A 152 14.83 -23.08 1.03
N ILE A 153 15.72 -23.25 0.05
CA ILE A 153 17.11 -22.76 0.12
C ILE A 153 17.29 -21.61 -0.87
N GLY A 154 17.89 -20.51 -0.43
CA GLY A 154 18.15 -19.33 -1.26
C GLY A 154 19.15 -18.37 -0.64
N PHE A 155 19.45 -17.30 -1.36
CA PHE A 155 20.27 -16.21 -0.82
C PHE A 155 19.53 -15.47 0.29
N PRO A 156 20.26 -14.90 1.28
CA PRO A 156 19.67 -14.02 2.31
C PRO A 156 18.92 -12.86 1.65
N LYS A 157 17.66 -12.65 2.04
CA LYS A 157 16.80 -11.57 1.56
C LYS A 157 15.72 -11.25 2.58
N GLY A 158 15.22 -10.02 2.54
CA GLY A 158 14.11 -9.57 3.36
C GLY A 158 13.22 -8.57 2.60
N HIS A 159 12.00 -8.37 3.08
CA HIS A 159 11.11 -7.32 2.58
C HIS A 159 11.64 -5.96 3.01
N VAL A 160 11.50 -4.96 2.14
CA VAL A 160 11.82 -3.56 2.47
C VAL A 160 10.70 -3.03 3.34
N GLU A 161 11.03 -2.69 4.59
CA GLU A 161 10.07 -2.13 5.54
C GLU A 161 9.91 -0.61 5.37
N TYR A 162 8.84 -0.07 5.94
CA TYR A 162 8.59 1.37 5.92
C TYR A 162 9.77 2.15 6.51
N GLY A 163 10.23 3.15 5.75
CA GLY A 163 11.36 3.98 6.15
C GLY A 163 12.75 3.40 5.84
N GLU A 164 12.83 2.16 5.34
CA GLU A 164 14.09 1.56 4.90
C GLU A 164 14.39 1.86 3.42
N ASN A 165 15.68 1.96 3.10
CA ASN A 165 16.18 1.80 1.74
C ASN A 165 16.70 0.37 1.55
N GLU A 166 17.03 0.00 0.31
CA GLU A 166 17.48 -1.36 -0.04
C GLU A 166 18.72 -1.80 0.74
N LEU A 167 19.68 -0.89 0.97
CA LEU A 167 20.89 -1.20 1.72
C LEU A 167 20.57 -1.48 3.20
N GLN A 168 19.68 -0.71 3.80
CA GLN A 168 19.24 -0.90 5.18
C GLN A 168 18.56 -2.26 5.35
N THR A 169 17.69 -2.65 4.41
CA THR A 169 17.05 -3.97 4.39
C THR A 169 18.08 -5.11 4.29
N VAL A 170 19.10 -4.94 3.44
CA VAL A 170 20.15 -5.97 3.23
C VAL A 170 21.02 -6.18 4.47
N VAL A 171 21.26 -5.12 5.28
CA VAL A 171 22.15 -5.20 6.46
C VAL A 171 21.41 -5.46 7.77
N ARG A 172 20.08 -5.37 7.79
CA ARG A 172 19.22 -5.77 8.91
C ARG A 172 19.17 -7.29 9.03
#